data_6643a6c881b83f4bf51d7a05601c03a4
#
_entry.id   6643a6c881b83f4bf51d7a05601c03a4
#
_cell.length_a   1.000
_cell.length_b   1.000
_cell.length_c   1.000
_cell.angle_alpha   90.00
_cell.angle_beta   90.00
_cell.angle_gamma   90.00
#
_symmetry.space_group_name_H-M   'P 1'
#
loop_
_entity.id
_entity.type
_entity.pdbx_description
1 polymer ?
#
loop_
_entity_poly.entity_id
_entity_poly.type
_entity_poly.pdbx_seq_one_letter_code
_entity_poly.pdbx_strand_id
1 'polypeptide(L)'
;MTVRGRKRPIEILFNLEHPEKFEEEVEEIDYDTRNDDSDTETLVEEDDTPSVQERLKKRTFVVSSKALLADPHWVRVTDIFSKPDAQILKPLVNSFDDPNFEKYSKRLQKVRKINEYPYVVQVLDKSLSYQEVAEIFVRVNSLGMKLRGSDLALAQITSRWQDSLQLFEAFQEECEDRGLAIDLGVLVRALVVFATDHSRFLSVSTIPIDDLKRAWETAKDGIQFAANFLSSNAGIEDVSLLSSPLFIITLAYYFTKRGKQLTSEEEQSLKRWIYVANAHGHYSTSTESTLDSDLAATVRGGASELLNIRKLQPDRLEFSANDLERRSEVSPLFPMVYLALKARGAKDWRTQLGLSLTHQGRRYAIEHHHIFPKSQLKKAGYERSEINEIANMALISGRTNRELSTRSAEVYLADIMQRHGEEALKSHCIPVDPSLWKVESFRDFLKYRRAALAQAVNDFILGSPQEAQAIDVEKLIAQGESEKVEFKASARWDYHTNMNNKALEKVIVKSLAGFLNANGGVLVLGVDDRGGLVGLEKDYATLSVRPDRDGYHQFIVNLYSSLGRDLGSYVSVEFHRLENREICTLNISRCSRPIWVEDGILRRFYVRSGNTTQELNAQEATEYIGTKWPK
;
A
#
# COMPACT_ATOMS: atom_id res chain seq x y z
N MET A 1 -5.51 -22.16 -16.73
CA MET A 1 -5.76 -20.79 -16.30
C MET A 1 -4.69 -20.40 -15.29
N THR A 2 -3.92 -19.40 -15.56
CA THR A 2 -3.02 -18.75 -14.59
C THR A 2 -3.75 -17.51 -14.08
N VAL A 3 -4.07 -17.46 -12.80
CA VAL A 3 -4.63 -16.28 -12.16
C VAL A 3 -3.48 -15.60 -11.42
N ARG A 4 -3.17 -14.34 -11.75
CA ARG A 4 -2.21 -13.45 -11.08
C ARG A 4 -0.80 -14.01 -10.94
N GLY A 5 -0.07 -14.17 -12.04
CA GLY A 5 1.36 -14.46 -12.01
C GLY A 5 1.78 -15.79 -11.36
N ARG A 6 0.86 -16.60 -10.86
CA ARG A 6 1.16 -17.93 -10.33
C ARG A 6 1.41 -18.89 -11.48
N LYS A 7 2.62 -19.37 -11.60
CA LYS A 7 3.06 -20.39 -12.58
C LYS A 7 2.43 -21.78 -12.35
N ARG A 8 1.52 -21.97 -11.41
CA ARG A 8 0.83 -23.24 -11.14
C ARG A 8 -0.63 -23.15 -11.56
N PRO A 9 -1.14 -24.15 -12.31
CA PRO A 9 -2.55 -24.20 -12.67
C PRO A 9 -3.43 -24.26 -11.42
N ILE A 10 -4.48 -23.45 -11.39
CA ILE A 10 -5.46 -23.45 -10.30
C ILE A 10 -6.51 -24.51 -10.65
N GLU A 11 -6.75 -25.44 -9.73
CA GLU A 11 -7.76 -26.45 -9.86
C GLU A 11 -9.11 -25.90 -9.38
N ILE A 12 -10.16 -26.05 -10.22
CA ILE A 12 -11.51 -25.59 -9.92
C ILE A 12 -12.40 -26.79 -9.65
N LEU A 13 -13.23 -26.70 -8.61
CA LEU A 13 -14.24 -27.69 -8.27
C LEU A 13 -15.64 -27.18 -8.63
N PHE A 14 -16.50 -28.10 -9.08
CA PHE A 14 -17.90 -27.89 -9.38
C PHE A 14 -18.77 -28.55 -8.31
N ASN A 15 -19.77 -27.86 -7.81
CA ASN A 15 -20.69 -28.34 -6.77
C ASN A 15 -21.89 -29.03 -7.40
N LEU A 16 -22.03 -30.31 -7.21
CA LEU A 16 -23.18 -31.09 -7.68
C LEU A 16 -24.49 -30.73 -6.93
N GLU A 17 -24.42 -30.13 -5.75
CA GLU A 17 -25.57 -29.73 -4.92
C GLU A 17 -25.83 -28.22 -4.95
N HIS A 18 -25.25 -27.46 -5.90
CA HIS A 18 -25.53 -26.04 -6.02
C HIS A 18 -27.03 -25.74 -6.17
N PRO A 19 -27.56 -24.63 -5.62
CA PRO A 19 -28.98 -24.27 -5.76
C PRO A 19 -29.34 -23.99 -7.24
N GLU A 20 -30.56 -24.32 -7.64
CA GLU A 20 -31.06 -24.14 -9.02
C GLU A 20 -31.42 -22.69 -9.34
N LYS A 21 -31.78 -21.91 -8.33
CA LYS A 21 -32.04 -20.48 -8.44
C LYS A 21 -31.04 -19.77 -7.54
N PHE A 22 -30.29 -18.83 -8.08
CA PHE A 22 -29.63 -17.82 -7.29
C PHE A 22 -30.75 -16.92 -6.74
N GLU A 23 -30.93 -16.87 -5.42
CA GLU A 23 -31.46 -15.68 -4.80
C GLU A 23 -30.39 -14.61 -5.03
N GLU A 24 -30.66 -13.70 -5.97
CA GLU A 24 -29.93 -12.46 -6.11
C GLU A 24 -30.17 -11.68 -4.81
N GLU A 25 -29.33 -11.90 -3.80
CA GLU A 25 -28.95 -10.79 -2.95
C GLU A 25 -28.12 -9.90 -3.87
N VAL A 26 -28.81 -8.98 -4.55
CA VAL A 26 -28.22 -7.87 -5.25
C VAL A 26 -27.61 -6.98 -4.15
N GLU A 27 -26.39 -7.29 -3.72
CA GLU A 27 -25.49 -6.21 -3.36
C GLU A 27 -25.28 -5.47 -4.68
N GLU A 28 -25.95 -4.34 -4.84
CA GLU A 28 -25.59 -3.33 -5.84
C GLU A 28 -24.15 -2.90 -5.53
N ILE A 29 -23.22 -3.67 -6.08
CA ILE A 29 -21.81 -3.27 -6.18
C ILE A 29 -21.80 -2.31 -7.33
N ASP A 30 -21.72 -1.03 -7.00
CA ASP A 30 -21.48 0.04 -7.95
C ASP A 30 -20.10 -0.19 -8.61
N TYR A 31 -20.13 -0.78 -9.83
CA TYR A 31 -18.96 -1.24 -10.58
C TYR A 31 -18.14 -0.11 -11.20
N ASP A 32 -18.50 1.16 -10.96
CA ASP A 32 -17.89 2.28 -11.70
C ASP A 32 -16.61 2.86 -11.07
N THR A 33 -16.09 2.34 -9.94
CA THR A 33 -14.88 2.91 -9.30
C THR A 33 -13.97 1.90 -8.58
N ARG A 34 -14.08 0.59 -8.81
CA ARG A 34 -13.16 -0.37 -8.17
C ARG A 34 -12.30 -1.09 -9.19
N ASN A 35 -11.01 -0.84 -9.12
CA ASN A 35 -10.01 -1.80 -9.57
C ASN A 35 -10.21 -3.07 -8.75
N ASP A 36 -10.70 -4.12 -9.41
CA ASP A 36 -10.92 -5.43 -8.85
C ASP A 36 -9.56 -6.15 -8.78
N ASP A 37 -8.81 -5.91 -7.73
CA ASP A 37 -7.60 -6.65 -7.38
C ASP A 37 -7.34 -6.68 -5.87
N SER A 38 -8.38 -6.89 -5.07
CA SER A 38 -8.19 -7.34 -3.70
C SER A 38 -8.83 -8.70 -3.51
N ASP A 39 -8.01 -9.77 -3.45
CA ASP A 39 -8.34 -11.00 -2.74
C ASP A 39 -8.49 -10.68 -1.23
N THR A 40 -9.41 -9.81 -0.90
CA THR A 40 -10.02 -9.78 0.41
C THR A 40 -11.12 -10.83 0.38
N GLU A 41 -10.75 -12.11 0.59
CA GLU A 41 -11.65 -12.99 1.29
C GLU A 41 -12.01 -12.26 2.59
N THR A 42 -13.15 -11.57 2.57
CA THR A 42 -13.79 -11.02 3.75
C THR A 42 -13.98 -12.20 4.69
N LEU A 43 -13.13 -12.27 5.72
CA LEU A 43 -13.31 -13.18 6.83
C LEU A 43 -14.59 -12.78 7.51
N VAL A 44 -15.58 -13.62 7.36
CA VAL A 44 -16.88 -13.48 7.99
C VAL A 44 -16.72 -13.74 9.47
N GLU A 45 -17.06 -12.75 10.26
CA GLU A 45 -17.29 -12.91 11.68
C GLU A 45 -18.37 -13.97 11.89
N GLU A 46 -18.06 -15.00 12.65
CA GLU A 46 -19.04 -16.00 13.10
C GLU A 46 -19.99 -15.31 14.08
N ASP A 47 -21.12 -14.83 13.57
CA ASP A 47 -22.37 -14.73 14.32
C ASP A 47 -23.52 -14.43 13.34
N ASP A 48 -24.46 -15.37 13.20
CA ASP A 48 -25.66 -15.38 12.35
C ASP A 48 -25.42 -15.37 10.82
N THR A 49 -24.19 -15.57 10.33
CA THR A 49 -23.93 -15.87 8.93
C THR A 49 -23.74 -17.37 8.76
N PRO A 50 -24.29 -17.96 7.66
CA PRO A 50 -24.09 -19.38 7.38
C PRO A 50 -22.61 -19.73 7.43
N SER A 51 -22.27 -20.87 8.03
CA SER A 51 -20.89 -21.34 8.16
C SER A 51 -20.18 -21.26 6.79
N VAL A 52 -18.85 -21.13 6.78
CA VAL A 52 -18.06 -21.13 5.52
C VAL A 52 -18.48 -22.33 4.64
N GLN A 53 -18.79 -23.47 5.25
CA GLN A 53 -19.29 -24.65 4.55
C GLN A 53 -20.69 -24.43 3.94
N GLU A 54 -21.61 -23.74 4.61
CA GLU A 54 -22.94 -23.43 4.09
C GLU A 54 -22.89 -22.40 2.96
N ARG A 55 -21.98 -21.43 3.02
CA ARG A 55 -21.74 -20.50 1.91
C ARG A 55 -21.13 -21.18 0.71
N LEU A 56 -20.15 -22.07 0.94
CA LEU A 56 -19.56 -22.86 -0.14
C LEU A 56 -20.61 -23.76 -0.80
N LYS A 57 -21.56 -24.34 -0.05
CA LYS A 57 -22.68 -25.13 -0.61
C LYS A 57 -23.57 -24.33 -1.55
N LYS A 58 -23.67 -23.00 -1.36
CA LYS A 58 -24.44 -22.12 -2.26
C LYS A 58 -23.66 -21.75 -3.54
N ARG A 59 -22.35 -21.98 -3.63
CA ARG A 59 -21.53 -21.64 -4.81
C ARG A 59 -21.47 -22.80 -5.79
N THR A 60 -21.54 -22.47 -7.09
CA THR A 60 -21.45 -23.44 -8.19
C THR A 60 -20.01 -23.87 -8.46
N PHE A 61 -19.06 -22.94 -8.43
CA PHE A 61 -17.64 -23.17 -8.66
C PHE A 61 -16.80 -22.57 -7.55
N VAL A 62 -15.76 -23.29 -7.12
CA VAL A 62 -14.79 -22.83 -6.11
C VAL A 62 -13.38 -23.30 -6.45
N VAL A 63 -12.37 -22.62 -5.89
CA VAL A 63 -10.97 -23.09 -5.96
C VAL A 63 -10.80 -24.32 -5.05
N SER A 64 -10.08 -25.32 -5.53
CA SER A 64 -9.84 -26.58 -4.84
C SER A 64 -9.18 -26.39 -3.47
N SER A 65 -9.69 -27.10 -2.46
CA SER A 65 -9.05 -27.24 -1.15
C SER A 65 -9.09 -28.72 -0.70
N LYS A 66 -8.17 -29.10 0.19
CA LYS A 66 -8.13 -30.48 0.71
C LYS A 66 -9.43 -30.90 1.39
N ALA A 67 -10.09 -29.99 2.08
CA ALA A 67 -11.37 -30.25 2.76
C ALA A 67 -12.50 -30.49 1.77
N LEU A 68 -12.59 -29.70 0.70
CA LEU A 68 -13.62 -29.85 -0.32
C LEU A 68 -13.41 -31.10 -1.18
N LEU A 69 -12.17 -31.50 -1.45
CA LEU A 69 -11.86 -32.73 -2.18
C LEU A 69 -12.25 -34.01 -1.41
N ALA A 70 -12.45 -33.93 -0.11
CA ALA A 70 -12.94 -35.05 0.69
C ALA A 70 -14.46 -35.27 0.58
N ASP A 71 -15.22 -34.26 0.11
CA ASP A 71 -16.65 -34.35 -0.14
C ASP A 71 -16.91 -34.73 -1.61
N PRO A 72 -17.49 -35.89 -1.90
CA PRO A 72 -17.74 -36.38 -3.26
C PRO A 72 -18.70 -35.51 -4.09
N HIS A 73 -19.46 -34.59 -3.46
CA HIS A 73 -20.30 -33.64 -4.18
C HIS A 73 -19.49 -32.53 -4.90
N TRP A 74 -18.20 -32.38 -4.55
CA TRP A 74 -17.29 -31.43 -5.20
C TRP A 74 -16.44 -32.13 -6.24
N VAL A 75 -16.80 -31.95 -7.51
CA VAL A 75 -16.15 -32.61 -8.65
C VAL A 75 -15.12 -31.68 -9.31
N ARG A 76 -13.94 -32.19 -9.59
CA ARG A 76 -12.96 -31.44 -10.38
C ARG A 76 -13.50 -31.12 -11.76
N VAL A 77 -13.42 -29.88 -12.17
CA VAL A 77 -13.87 -29.46 -13.51
C VAL A 77 -13.11 -30.24 -14.60
N THR A 78 -11.83 -30.51 -14.41
CA THR A 78 -11.04 -31.34 -15.33
C THR A 78 -11.58 -32.77 -15.47
N ASP A 79 -12.11 -33.37 -14.39
CA ASP A 79 -12.70 -34.70 -14.40
C ASP A 79 -14.04 -34.71 -15.16
N ILE A 80 -14.80 -33.63 -15.12
CA ILE A 80 -16.07 -33.52 -15.87
C ILE A 80 -15.84 -33.66 -17.39
N PHE A 81 -14.75 -33.14 -17.89
CA PHE A 81 -14.41 -33.18 -19.32
C PHE A 81 -13.65 -34.46 -19.72
N SER A 82 -13.02 -35.17 -18.78
CA SER A 82 -12.17 -36.32 -19.05
C SER A 82 -12.75 -37.67 -18.67
N LYS A 83 -13.77 -37.71 -17.80
CA LYS A 83 -14.34 -38.96 -17.27
C LYS A 83 -15.83 -39.09 -17.60
N PRO A 84 -16.35 -40.32 -17.79
CA PRO A 84 -17.79 -40.56 -17.94
C PRO A 84 -18.56 -40.33 -16.62
N ASP A 85 -19.84 -39.96 -16.72
CA ASP A 85 -20.71 -39.68 -15.58
C ASP A 85 -20.75 -40.82 -14.55
N ALA A 86 -20.83 -42.04 -15.03
CA ALA A 86 -20.84 -43.24 -14.18
C ALA A 86 -19.61 -43.34 -13.27
N GLN A 87 -18.44 -42.93 -13.75
CA GLN A 87 -17.21 -42.95 -12.96
C GLN A 87 -17.17 -41.80 -11.94
N ILE A 88 -17.68 -40.62 -12.31
CA ILE A 88 -17.72 -39.44 -11.44
C ILE A 88 -18.74 -39.67 -10.32
N LEU A 89 -19.89 -40.21 -10.65
CA LEU A 89 -21.02 -40.32 -9.72
C LEU A 89 -21.00 -41.62 -8.90
N LYS A 90 -20.13 -42.57 -9.20
CA LYS A 90 -20.01 -43.84 -8.45
C LYS A 90 -19.94 -43.69 -6.92
N PRO A 91 -19.29 -42.66 -6.34
CA PRO A 91 -19.27 -42.47 -4.89
C PRO A 91 -20.59 -41.95 -4.30
N LEU A 92 -21.49 -41.42 -5.12
CA LEU A 92 -22.70 -40.70 -4.70
C LEU A 92 -24.01 -41.47 -4.96
N VAL A 93 -24.01 -42.42 -5.89
CA VAL A 93 -25.22 -43.15 -6.32
C VAL A 93 -24.97 -44.65 -6.35
N ASN A 94 -25.96 -45.43 -5.93
CA ASN A 94 -25.84 -46.90 -5.84
C ASN A 94 -26.23 -47.62 -7.13
N SER A 95 -27.04 -46.99 -7.99
CA SER A 95 -27.49 -47.54 -9.27
C SER A 95 -27.84 -46.45 -10.27
N PHE A 96 -28.04 -46.80 -11.54
CA PHE A 96 -28.49 -45.87 -12.58
C PHE A 96 -29.96 -45.45 -12.39
N ASP A 97 -30.74 -46.19 -11.60
CA ASP A 97 -32.15 -45.88 -11.26
C ASP A 97 -32.26 -44.93 -10.07
N ASP A 98 -31.15 -44.53 -9.47
CA ASP A 98 -31.14 -43.54 -8.38
C ASP A 98 -31.58 -42.16 -8.90
N PRO A 99 -32.60 -41.52 -8.29
CA PRO A 99 -33.05 -40.19 -8.71
C PRO A 99 -31.94 -39.14 -8.76
N ASN A 100 -30.94 -39.29 -7.91
CA ASN A 100 -29.78 -38.37 -7.89
C ASN A 100 -28.84 -38.58 -9.10
N PHE A 101 -28.82 -39.77 -9.69
CA PHE A 101 -28.01 -40.00 -10.89
C PHE A 101 -28.47 -39.11 -12.05
N GLU A 102 -29.75 -39.02 -12.31
CA GLU A 102 -30.31 -38.18 -13.37
C GLU A 102 -30.05 -36.69 -13.08
N LYS A 103 -30.29 -36.27 -11.83
CA LYS A 103 -30.04 -34.89 -11.37
C LYS A 103 -28.60 -34.47 -11.61
N TYR A 104 -27.64 -35.27 -11.14
CA TYR A 104 -26.23 -34.94 -11.23
C TYR A 104 -25.71 -35.07 -12.66
N SER A 105 -26.12 -36.06 -13.42
CA SER A 105 -25.77 -36.24 -14.82
C SER A 105 -26.21 -35.02 -15.66
N LYS A 106 -27.45 -34.54 -15.48
CA LYS A 106 -27.91 -33.30 -16.12
C LYS A 106 -27.02 -32.09 -15.78
N ARG A 107 -26.57 -31.96 -14.52
CA ARG A 107 -25.67 -30.89 -14.09
C ARG A 107 -24.29 -31.00 -14.75
N LEU A 108 -23.71 -32.20 -14.81
CA LEU A 108 -22.43 -32.44 -15.50
C LEU A 108 -22.53 -32.14 -16.99
N GLN A 109 -23.64 -32.58 -17.66
CA GLN A 109 -23.86 -32.27 -19.06
C GLN A 109 -23.99 -30.77 -19.32
N LYS A 110 -24.63 -30.02 -18.40
CA LYS A 110 -24.73 -28.55 -18.50
C LYS A 110 -23.34 -27.89 -18.46
N VAL A 111 -22.42 -28.40 -17.65
CA VAL A 111 -21.04 -27.93 -17.65
C VAL A 111 -20.33 -28.30 -18.95
N ARG A 112 -20.49 -29.52 -19.48
CA ARG A 112 -19.87 -29.92 -20.75
C ARG A 112 -20.35 -29.10 -21.95
N LYS A 113 -21.61 -28.61 -21.94
CA LYS A 113 -22.13 -27.71 -22.98
C LYS A 113 -21.36 -26.40 -23.12
N ILE A 114 -20.54 -26.04 -22.16
CA ILE A 114 -19.62 -24.89 -22.28
C ILE A 114 -18.69 -25.05 -23.49
N ASN A 115 -18.28 -26.30 -23.84
CA ASN A 115 -17.47 -26.56 -25.02
C ASN A 115 -18.22 -26.37 -26.35
N GLU A 116 -19.55 -26.37 -26.31
CA GLU A 116 -20.43 -26.19 -27.46
C GLU A 116 -20.89 -24.73 -27.62
N TYR A 117 -20.41 -23.85 -26.71
CA TYR A 117 -20.82 -22.45 -26.75
C TYR A 117 -20.29 -21.79 -28.03
N PRO A 118 -21.17 -21.25 -28.88
CA PRO A 118 -20.76 -20.66 -30.14
C PRO A 118 -20.06 -19.32 -29.90
N TYR A 119 -18.80 -19.24 -30.27
CA TYR A 119 -18.08 -17.98 -30.35
C TYR A 119 -18.42 -17.28 -31.67
N VAL A 120 -19.04 -16.12 -31.58
CA VAL A 120 -19.26 -15.27 -32.77
C VAL A 120 -17.96 -14.52 -33.06
N VAL A 121 -17.31 -14.85 -34.17
CA VAL A 121 -16.13 -14.17 -34.67
C VAL A 121 -16.56 -13.20 -35.77
N GLN A 122 -16.44 -11.89 -35.54
CA GLN A 122 -16.65 -10.88 -36.57
C GLN A 122 -15.31 -10.50 -37.18
N VAL A 123 -15.12 -10.87 -38.45
CA VAL A 123 -13.92 -10.53 -39.21
C VAL A 123 -14.12 -9.15 -39.81
N LEU A 124 -13.26 -8.21 -39.46
CA LEU A 124 -13.27 -6.85 -40.00
C LEU A 124 -12.46 -6.78 -41.30
N ASP A 125 -12.86 -5.88 -42.20
CA ASP A 125 -12.16 -5.63 -43.46
C ASP A 125 -10.76 -5.06 -43.20
N LYS A 126 -9.75 -5.57 -43.91
CA LYS A 126 -8.36 -5.11 -43.78
C LYS A 126 -8.12 -3.67 -44.23
N SER A 127 -9.04 -3.09 -45.01
CA SER A 127 -8.98 -1.72 -45.48
C SER A 127 -9.43 -0.69 -44.44
N LEU A 128 -10.07 -1.12 -43.36
CA LEU A 128 -10.51 -0.23 -42.28
C LEU A 128 -9.32 0.45 -41.62
N SER A 129 -9.46 1.75 -41.41
CA SER A 129 -8.50 2.52 -40.61
C SER A 129 -8.52 2.06 -39.15
N TYR A 130 -7.43 2.29 -38.48
CA TYR A 130 -7.32 1.97 -37.03
C TYR A 130 -8.43 2.63 -36.19
N GLN A 131 -8.85 3.82 -36.59
CA GLN A 131 -9.88 4.58 -35.90
C GLN A 131 -11.26 3.94 -36.07
N GLU A 132 -11.57 3.43 -37.27
CA GLU A 132 -12.82 2.70 -37.56
C GLU A 132 -12.85 1.35 -36.81
N VAL A 133 -11.73 0.64 -36.78
CA VAL A 133 -11.61 -0.63 -36.00
C VAL A 133 -11.82 -0.36 -34.51
N ALA A 134 -11.21 0.67 -33.95
CA ALA A 134 -11.39 1.05 -32.55
C ALA A 134 -12.85 1.45 -32.25
N GLU A 135 -13.52 2.16 -33.14
CA GLU A 135 -14.93 2.55 -32.99
C GLU A 135 -15.87 1.33 -33.04
N ILE A 136 -15.63 0.40 -33.96
CA ILE A 136 -16.39 -0.86 -34.05
C ILE A 136 -16.18 -1.69 -32.76
N PHE A 137 -14.94 -1.76 -32.28
CA PHE A 137 -14.59 -2.49 -31.08
C PHE A 137 -15.28 -1.92 -29.82
N VAL A 138 -15.34 -0.58 -29.69
CA VAL A 138 -16.09 0.10 -28.63
C VAL A 138 -17.58 -0.21 -28.72
N ARG A 139 -18.17 -0.14 -29.92
CA ARG A 139 -19.61 -0.41 -30.11
C ARG A 139 -19.97 -1.85 -29.80
N VAL A 140 -19.17 -2.81 -30.23
CA VAL A 140 -19.41 -4.25 -29.94
C VAL A 140 -19.32 -4.54 -28.45
N ASN A 141 -18.36 -3.94 -27.76
CA ASN A 141 -18.15 -4.12 -26.32
C ASN A 141 -19.09 -3.25 -25.46
N SER A 142 -19.82 -2.28 -26.04
CA SER A 142 -20.80 -1.47 -25.29
C SER A 142 -22.01 -2.27 -24.80
N LEU A 143 -22.23 -3.47 -25.35
CA LEU A 143 -23.24 -4.43 -24.91
C LEU A 143 -22.72 -5.40 -23.85
N GLY A 144 -21.43 -5.31 -23.48
CA GLY A 144 -20.75 -6.11 -22.46
C GLY A 144 -19.97 -5.23 -21.48
N MET A 145 -18.81 -5.70 -21.02
CA MET A 145 -17.90 -4.87 -20.20
C MET A 145 -17.34 -3.69 -21.04
N LYS A 146 -17.61 -2.48 -20.58
CA LYS A 146 -17.06 -1.26 -21.23
C LYS A 146 -15.54 -1.29 -21.17
N LEU A 147 -14.90 -1.21 -22.33
CA LEU A 147 -13.46 -0.98 -22.41
C LEU A 147 -13.11 0.40 -21.88
N ARG A 148 -12.05 0.45 -21.09
CA ARG A 148 -11.49 1.73 -20.63
C ARG A 148 -10.77 2.41 -21.80
N GLY A 149 -10.72 3.73 -21.80
CA GLY A 149 -9.95 4.51 -22.77
C GLY A 149 -8.47 4.12 -22.81
N SER A 150 -7.92 3.71 -21.67
CA SER A 150 -6.55 3.16 -21.55
C SER A 150 -6.34 1.86 -22.34
N ASP A 151 -7.34 0.97 -22.40
CA ASP A 151 -7.22 -0.31 -23.11
C ASP A 151 -7.16 -0.09 -24.63
N LEU A 152 -7.95 0.89 -25.12
CA LEU A 152 -7.90 1.32 -26.52
C LEU A 152 -6.57 2.00 -26.86
N ALA A 153 -6.11 2.89 -25.99
CA ALA A 153 -4.82 3.54 -26.16
C ALA A 153 -3.68 2.52 -26.17
N LEU A 154 -3.69 1.55 -25.27
CA LEU A 154 -2.73 0.46 -25.23
C LEU A 154 -2.74 -0.34 -26.54
N ALA A 155 -3.91 -0.72 -27.05
CA ALA A 155 -4.03 -1.42 -28.33
C ALA A 155 -3.45 -0.60 -29.50
N GLN A 156 -3.68 0.71 -29.54
CA GLN A 156 -3.12 1.61 -30.54
C GLN A 156 -1.59 1.74 -30.42
N ILE A 157 -1.06 1.77 -29.19
CA ILE A 157 0.39 1.84 -28.94
C ILE A 157 1.05 0.53 -29.35
N THR A 158 0.54 -0.61 -28.88
CA THR A 158 1.15 -1.93 -29.10
C THR A 158 1.15 -2.34 -30.57
N SER A 159 0.16 -1.92 -31.34
CA SER A 159 0.12 -2.22 -32.78
C SER A 159 1.21 -1.49 -33.58
N ARG A 160 1.68 -0.34 -33.09
CA ARG A 160 2.70 0.49 -33.75
C ARG A 160 4.08 0.30 -33.11
N TRP A 161 4.14 -0.04 -31.83
CA TRP A 161 5.34 -0.30 -31.04
C TRP A 161 5.23 -1.70 -30.43
N GLN A 162 5.72 -2.72 -31.18
CA GLN A 162 5.49 -4.14 -30.90
C GLN A 162 5.94 -4.61 -29.50
N ASP A 163 7.08 -4.08 -28.99
CA ASP A 163 7.64 -4.51 -27.69
C ASP A 163 7.08 -3.72 -26.51
N SER A 164 6.18 -2.77 -26.74
CA SER A 164 5.70 -1.83 -25.70
C SER A 164 4.97 -2.53 -24.57
N LEU A 165 4.14 -3.54 -24.86
CA LEU A 165 3.40 -4.27 -23.82
C LEU A 165 4.36 -4.96 -22.85
N GLN A 166 5.37 -5.66 -23.36
CA GLN A 166 6.37 -6.33 -22.54
C GLN A 166 7.18 -5.36 -21.69
N LEU A 167 7.49 -4.17 -22.22
CA LEU A 167 8.19 -3.12 -21.48
C LEU A 167 7.31 -2.57 -20.34
N PHE A 168 6.00 -2.40 -20.57
CA PHE A 168 5.07 -1.93 -19.55
C PHE A 168 4.84 -2.97 -18.46
N GLU A 169 4.66 -4.24 -18.84
CA GLU A 169 4.50 -5.36 -17.90
C GLU A 169 5.77 -5.56 -17.05
N ALA A 170 6.95 -5.50 -17.65
CA ALA A 170 8.21 -5.60 -16.91
C ALA A 170 8.40 -4.44 -15.91
N PHE A 171 8.00 -3.23 -16.28
CA PHE A 171 8.05 -2.09 -15.37
C PHE A 171 6.98 -2.18 -14.28
N GLN A 172 5.80 -2.71 -14.59
CA GLN A 172 4.76 -3.00 -13.61
C GLN A 172 5.28 -3.99 -12.55
N GLU A 173 5.91 -5.12 -12.97
CA GLU A 173 6.53 -6.06 -12.04
C GLU A 173 7.62 -5.39 -11.18
N GLU A 174 8.46 -4.54 -11.77
CA GLU A 174 9.47 -3.78 -11.03
C GLU A 174 8.84 -2.87 -9.96
N CYS A 175 7.73 -2.23 -10.27
CA CYS A 175 6.98 -1.40 -9.33
C CYS A 175 6.33 -2.23 -8.22
N GLU A 176 5.71 -3.37 -8.56
CA GLU A 176 5.09 -4.29 -7.59
C GLU A 176 6.12 -4.85 -6.60
N ASP A 177 7.31 -5.23 -7.07
CA ASP A 177 8.41 -5.70 -6.23
C ASP A 177 8.87 -4.66 -5.20
N ARG A 178 8.62 -3.38 -5.47
CA ARG A 178 8.91 -2.25 -4.59
C ARG A 178 7.72 -1.81 -3.73
N GLY A 179 6.61 -2.56 -3.76
CA GLY A 179 5.39 -2.25 -3.01
C GLY A 179 4.47 -1.25 -3.68
N LEU A 180 4.75 -0.87 -4.94
CA LEU A 180 3.95 0.07 -5.71
C LEU A 180 3.17 -0.68 -6.81
N ALA A 181 2.03 -1.26 -6.47
CA ALA A 181 1.15 -1.93 -7.42
C ALA A 181 0.45 -0.91 -8.33
N ILE A 182 0.96 -0.69 -9.54
CA ILE A 182 0.40 0.25 -10.52
C ILE A 182 -0.30 -0.54 -11.63
N ASP A 183 -1.57 -0.20 -11.92
CA ASP A 183 -2.34 -0.76 -13.05
C ASP A 183 -1.72 -0.34 -14.40
N LEU A 184 -1.76 -1.24 -15.37
CA LEU A 184 -1.25 -0.99 -16.72
C LEU A 184 -1.92 0.24 -17.38
N GLY A 185 -3.21 0.47 -17.09
CA GLY A 185 -3.94 1.64 -17.59
C GLY A 185 -3.38 2.96 -17.04
N VAL A 186 -2.85 2.96 -15.84
CA VAL A 186 -2.16 4.13 -15.25
C VAL A 186 -0.84 4.39 -15.95
N LEU A 187 -0.06 3.35 -16.28
CA LEU A 187 1.19 3.47 -17.03
C LEU A 187 0.94 4.02 -18.45
N VAL A 188 -0.11 3.53 -19.12
CA VAL A 188 -0.52 4.04 -20.44
C VAL A 188 -0.94 5.51 -20.36
N ARG A 189 -1.69 5.88 -19.32
CA ARG A 189 -2.09 7.29 -19.10
C ARG A 189 -0.86 8.16 -18.81
N ALA A 190 0.07 7.69 -18.00
CA ALA A 190 1.33 8.40 -17.76
C ALA A 190 2.08 8.63 -19.08
N LEU A 191 2.26 7.59 -19.90
CA LEU A 191 2.90 7.72 -21.20
C LEU A 191 2.24 8.81 -22.05
N VAL A 192 0.91 8.84 -22.13
CA VAL A 192 0.17 9.85 -22.91
C VAL A 192 0.37 11.26 -22.34
N VAL A 193 0.31 11.41 -21.01
CA VAL A 193 0.58 12.69 -20.33
C VAL A 193 1.98 13.20 -20.67
N PHE A 194 2.99 12.34 -20.60
CA PHE A 194 4.38 12.75 -20.89
C PHE A 194 4.65 13.01 -22.39
N ALA A 195 3.84 12.41 -23.28
CA ALA A 195 3.94 12.65 -24.72
C ALA A 195 3.19 13.90 -25.19
N THR A 196 2.13 14.33 -24.46
CA THR A 196 1.20 15.35 -24.97
C THR A 196 0.94 16.49 -23.99
N ASP A 197 1.41 16.41 -22.76
CA ASP A 197 1.08 17.31 -21.64
C ASP A 197 -0.44 17.32 -21.27
N HIS A 198 -1.20 16.30 -21.72
CA HIS A 198 -2.64 16.14 -21.48
C HIS A 198 -2.99 14.69 -21.11
N SER A 199 -4.07 14.52 -20.34
CA SER A 199 -4.51 13.20 -19.88
C SER A 199 -5.37 12.41 -20.86
N ARG A 200 -5.88 13.04 -21.94
CA ARG A 200 -6.84 12.46 -22.88
C ARG A 200 -6.17 11.57 -23.91
N PHE A 201 -6.78 10.42 -24.19
CA PHE A 201 -6.26 9.41 -25.14
C PHE A 201 -6.53 9.73 -26.62
N LEU A 202 -7.24 10.82 -26.95
CA LEU A 202 -7.75 11.11 -28.29
C LEU A 202 -6.68 11.21 -29.40
N SER A 203 -5.44 11.54 -29.04
CA SER A 203 -4.35 11.80 -30.00
C SER A 203 -3.30 10.69 -30.07
N VAL A 204 -3.47 9.57 -29.36
CA VAL A 204 -2.43 8.52 -29.25
C VAL A 204 -2.03 7.95 -30.62
N SER A 205 -2.99 7.78 -31.54
CA SER A 205 -2.74 7.24 -32.89
C SER A 205 -1.88 8.16 -33.76
N THR A 206 -1.83 9.47 -33.45
CA THR A 206 -1.10 10.48 -34.25
C THR A 206 0.29 10.79 -33.70
N ILE A 207 0.62 10.37 -32.47
CA ILE A 207 1.92 10.64 -31.85
C ILE A 207 2.99 9.79 -32.56
N PRO A 208 4.13 10.37 -32.99
CA PRO A 208 5.24 9.60 -33.53
C PRO A 208 5.77 8.57 -32.53
N ILE A 209 6.17 7.39 -33.00
CA ILE A 209 6.64 6.30 -32.13
C ILE A 209 7.88 6.71 -31.32
N ASP A 210 8.78 7.45 -31.93
CA ASP A 210 10.01 7.91 -31.24
C ASP A 210 9.69 8.91 -30.12
N ASP A 211 8.62 9.69 -30.25
CA ASP A 211 8.14 10.58 -29.20
C ASP A 211 7.52 9.76 -28.06
N LEU A 212 6.75 8.72 -28.37
CA LEU A 212 6.24 7.78 -27.35
C LEU A 212 7.38 7.09 -26.58
N LYS A 213 8.42 6.64 -27.28
CA LYS A 213 9.58 6.01 -26.63
C LYS A 213 10.32 6.98 -25.70
N ARG A 214 10.55 8.22 -26.14
CA ARG A 214 11.17 9.26 -25.29
C ARG A 214 10.30 9.59 -24.08
N ALA A 215 8.99 9.75 -24.31
CA ALA A 215 8.02 10.01 -23.26
C ALA A 215 7.98 8.86 -22.23
N TRP A 216 8.10 7.60 -22.69
CA TRP A 216 8.14 6.44 -21.81
C TRP A 216 9.35 6.45 -20.86
N GLU A 217 10.55 6.68 -21.37
CA GLU A 217 11.74 6.76 -20.52
C GLU A 217 11.62 7.88 -19.48
N THR A 218 11.07 9.03 -19.89
CA THR A 218 10.84 10.16 -18.99
C THR A 218 9.77 9.84 -17.94
N ALA A 219 8.66 9.20 -18.36
CA ALA A 219 7.58 8.80 -17.47
C ALA A 219 8.06 7.78 -16.44
N LYS A 220 8.80 6.77 -16.89
CA LYS A 220 9.37 5.73 -16.02
C LYS A 220 10.24 6.32 -14.92
N ASP A 221 11.18 7.20 -15.28
CA ASP A 221 12.04 7.89 -14.34
C ASP A 221 11.26 8.79 -13.37
N GLY A 222 10.25 9.50 -13.88
CA GLY A 222 9.36 10.33 -13.05
C GLY A 222 8.53 9.49 -12.07
N ILE A 223 7.96 8.36 -12.51
CA ILE A 223 7.17 7.45 -11.67
C ILE A 223 8.04 6.84 -10.55
N GLN A 224 9.26 6.41 -10.87
CA GLN A 224 10.19 5.89 -9.84
C GLN A 224 10.51 6.93 -8.78
N PHE A 225 10.71 8.19 -9.19
CA PHE A 225 10.93 9.27 -8.24
C PHE A 225 9.68 9.57 -7.40
N ALA A 226 8.50 9.64 -8.03
CA ALA A 226 7.22 9.84 -7.34
C ALA A 226 6.96 8.74 -6.30
N ALA A 227 7.26 7.47 -6.64
CA ALA A 227 7.16 6.34 -5.73
C ALA A 227 8.05 6.51 -4.48
N ASN A 228 9.31 6.89 -4.70
CA ASN A 228 10.25 7.16 -3.60
C ASN A 228 9.77 8.32 -2.73
N PHE A 229 9.27 9.40 -3.32
CA PHE A 229 8.73 10.53 -2.59
C PHE A 229 7.51 10.14 -1.74
N LEU A 230 6.57 9.39 -2.31
CA LEU A 230 5.39 8.91 -1.59
C LEU A 230 5.77 8.05 -0.38
N SER A 231 6.67 7.09 -0.57
CA SER A 231 7.06 6.18 0.51
C SER A 231 7.94 6.84 1.57
N SER A 232 8.98 7.57 1.16
CA SER A 232 10.02 8.09 2.06
C SER A 232 9.67 9.45 2.67
N ASN A 233 9.02 10.34 1.90
CA ASN A 233 8.72 11.70 2.37
C ASN A 233 7.27 11.83 2.87
N ALA A 234 6.30 11.18 2.18
CA ALA A 234 4.88 11.27 2.54
C ALA A 234 4.38 10.09 3.40
N GLY A 235 5.20 9.08 3.70
CA GLY A 235 4.82 7.92 4.50
C GLY A 235 3.74 7.03 3.87
N ILE A 236 3.48 7.22 2.57
CA ILE A 236 2.52 6.43 1.79
C ILE A 236 3.27 5.23 1.22
N GLU A 237 3.27 4.14 1.98
CA GLU A 237 4.04 2.93 1.71
C GLU A 237 3.37 1.96 0.73
N ASP A 238 2.09 2.18 0.43
CA ASP A 238 1.28 1.34 -0.46
C ASP A 238 0.29 2.19 -1.24
N VAL A 239 0.04 1.85 -2.51
CA VAL A 239 -0.89 2.57 -3.40
C VAL A 239 -2.33 2.54 -2.89
N SER A 240 -2.71 1.52 -2.12
CA SER A 240 -4.03 1.44 -1.48
C SER A 240 -4.32 2.58 -0.50
N LEU A 241 -3.28 3.29 -0.03
CA LEU A 241 -3.41 4.51 0.76
C LEU A 241 -3.74 5.75 -0.07
N LEU A 242 -3.70 5.65 -1.40
CA LEU A 242 -4.13 6.70 -2.31
C LEU A 242 -5.57 6.45 -2.76
N SER A 243 -6.41 7.48 -2.68
CA SER A 243 -7.78 7.45 -3.22
C SER A 243 -7.80 7.32 -4.75
N SER A 244 -6.67 7.58 -5.40
CA SER A 244 -6.47 7.37 -6.83
C SER A 244 -4.98 7.22 -7.17
N PRO A 245 -4.58 6.28 -8.04
CA PRO A 245 -3.21 6.16 -8.50
C PRO A 245 -2.75 7.35 -9.38
N LEU A 246 -3.64 8.24 -9.78
CA LEU A 246 -3.31 9.42 -10.58
C LEU A 246 -2.41 10.43 -9.85
N PHE A 247 -2.38 10.39 -8.51
CA PHE A 247 -1.38 11.14 -7.74
C PHE A 247 0.04 10.83 -8.18
N ILE A 248 0.33 9.58 -8.55
CA ILE A 248 1.64 9.16 -9.04
C ILE A 248 1.99 9.89 -10.35
N ILE A 249 1.01 10.04 -11.27
CA ILE A 249 1.21 10.72 -12.54
C ILE A 249 1.50 12.21 -12.31
N THR A 250 0.69 12.87 -11.47
CA THR A 250 0.88 14.30 -11.16
C THR A 250 2.24 14.55 -10.52
N LEU A 251 2.65 13.72 -9.57
CA LEU A 251 3.98 13.82 -8.94
C LEU A 251 5.10 13.54 -9.93
N ALA A 252 5.01 12.47 -10.72
CA ALA A 252 5.99 12.14 -11.75
C ALA A 252 6.18 13.30 -12.74
N TYR A 253 5.09 13.90 -13.17
CA TYR A 253 5.10 15.07 -14.05
C TYR A 253 5.69 16.29 -13.36
N TYR A 254 5.33 16.53 -12.08
CA TYR A 254 5.90 17.60 -11.27
C TYR A 254 7.43 17.52 -11.24
N PHE A 255 7.98 16.39 -10.85
CA PHE A 255 9.43 16.21 -10.73
C PHE A 255 10.16 16.32 -12.07
N THR A 256 9.50 15.95 -13.16
CA THR A 256 10.07 16.10 -14.50
C THR A 256 10.09 17.54 -14.97
N LYS A 257 9.02 18.31 -14.72
CA LYS A 257 8.90 19.70 -15.21
C LYS A 257 9.58 20.73 -14.31
N ARG A 258 9.60 20.49 -12.97
CA ARG A 258 10.16 21.44 -11.97
C ARG A 258 11.55 21.06 -11.48
N GLY A 259 11.98 19.84 -11.76
CA GLY A 259 13.24 19.29 -11.26
C GLY A 259 13.06 18.46 -9.99
N LYS A 260 14.07 17.66 -9.68
CA LYS A 260 14.06 16.69 -8.58
C LYS A 260 14.67 17.21 -7.29
N GLN A 261 15.20 18.43 -7.30
CA GLN A 261 15.70 19.10 -6.11
C GLN A 261 14.57 19.96 -5.52
N LEU A 262 13.97 19.46 -4.44
CA LEU A 262 12.93 20.17 -3.71
C LEU A 262 13.54 21.03 -2.60
N THR A 263 13.04 22.25 -2.46
CA THR A 263 13.23 23.00 -1.22
C THR A 263 12.37 22.39 -0.11
N SER A 264 12.70 22.61 1.17
CA SER A 264 11.88 22.15 2.29
C SER A 264 10.45 22.68 2.23
N GLU A 265 10.26 23.90 1.73
CA GLU A 265 8.94 24.51 1.54
C GLU A 265 8.13 23.81 0.44
N GLU A 266 8.77 23.48 -0.69
CA GLU A 266 8.11 22.73 -1.78
C GLU A 266 7.75 21.32 -1.34
N GLU A 267 8.63 20.64 -0.60
CA GLU A 267 8.37 19.32 -0.05
C GLU A 267 7.14 19.33 0.88
N GLN A 268 7.11 20.26 1.84
CA GLN A 268 5.97 20.42 2.75
C GLN A 268 4.68 20.74 2.00
N SER A 269 4.75 21.63 1.00
CA SER A 269 3.60 21.99 0.17
C SER A 269 3.07 20.82 -0.64
N LEU A 270 3.94 20.00 -1.22
CA LEU A 270 3.56 18.78 -1.95
C LEU A 270 2.95 17.73 -1.01
N LYS A 271 3.55 17.49 0.14
CA LYS A 271 3.00 16.58 1.17
C LYS A 271 1.61 17.03 1.58
N ARG A 272 1.45 18.30 1.90
CA ARG A 272 0.14 18.87 2.29
C ARG A 272 -0.89 18.74 1.16
N TRP A 273 -0.50 19.02 -0.09
CA TRP A 273 -1.36 18.82 -1.24
C TRP A 273 -1.82 17.37 -1.37
N ILE A 274 -0.88 16.42 -1.30
CA ILE A 274 -1.20 14.98 -1.40
C ILE A 274 -2.20 14.59 -0.32
N TYR A 275 -1.96 14.95 0.94
CA TYR A 275 -2.80 14.54 2.05
C TYR A 275 -4.21 15.11 1.95
N VAL A 276 -4.34 16.41 1.70
CA VAL A 276 -5.63 17.08 1.58
C VAL A 276 -6.40 16.60 0.36
N ALA A 277 -5.74 16.56 -0.81
CA ALA A 277 -6.35 16.11 -2.05
C ALA A 277 -6.78 14.63 -1.97
N ASN A 278 -5.96 13.78 -1.33
CA ASN A 278 -6.25 12.38 -1.10
C ASN A 278 -7.49 12.21 -0.20
N ALA A 279 -7.52 12.90 0.94
CA ALA A 279 -8.64 12.84 1.89
C ALA A 279 -9.98 13.29 1.29
N HIS A 280 -9.94 14.22 0.33
CA HIS A 280 -11.13 14.69 -0.39
C HIS A 280 -11.47 13.87 -1.65
N GLY A 281 -10.72 12.82 -1.97
CA GLY A 281 -10.94 12.04 -3.18
C GLY A 281 -10.84 12.88 -4.46
N HIS A 282 -9.78 13.68 -4.57
CA HIS A 282 -9.58 14.70 -5.61
C HIS A 282 -9.85 14.23 -7.05
N TYR A 283 -9.52 12.97 -7.35
CA TYR A 283 -9.72 12.35 -8.66
C TYR A 283 -10.99 11.49 -8.76
N SER A 284 -11.89 11.50 -7.79
CA SER A 284 -13.10 10.65 -7.79
C SER A 284 -14.17 11.11 -8.79
N THR A 285 -14.15 12.40 -9.18
CA THR A 285 -15.08 12.98 -10.17
C THR A 285 -14.32 13.71 -11.24
N SER A 286 -14.77 13.63 -12.50
CA SER A 286 -14.15 14.37 -13.63
C SER A 286 -12.64 14.16 -13.75
N THR A 287 -12.21 12.91 -13.63
CA THR A 287 -10.82 12.45 -13.50
C THR A 287 -9.84 13.10 -14.50
N GLU A 288 -10.20 13.15 -15.80
CA GLU A 288 -9.31 13.69 -16.85
C GLU A 288 -9.14 15.22 -16.74
N SER A 289 -10.24 15.95 -16.53
CA SER A 289 -10.17 17.41 -16.40
C SER A 289 -9.47 17.85 -15.12
N THR A 290 -9.61 17.07 -14.04
CA THR A 290 -8.91 17.32 -12.79
C THR A 290 -7.40 17.09 -12.97
N LEU A 291 -7.01 15.99 -13.61
CA LEU A 291 -5.61 15.71 -13.89
C LEU A 291 -5.00 16.79 -14.80
N ASP A 292 -5.65 17.17 -15.90
CA ASP A 292 -5.17 18.24 -16.78
C ASP A 292 -5.02 19.59 -16.03
N SER A 293 -5.92 19.88 -15.08
CA SER A 293 -5.81 21.06 -14.23
C SER A 293 -4.58 21.02 -13.33
N ASP A 294 -4.27 19.86 -12.76
CA ASP A 294 -3.10 19.67 -11.89
C ASP A 294 -1.79 19.74 -12.68
N LEU A 295 -1.75 19.14 -13.88
CA LEU A 295 -0.60 19.25 -14.78
C LEU A 295 -0.34 20.73 -15.13
N ALA A 296 -1.39 21.49 -15.47
CA ALA A 296 -1.28 22.93 -15.75
C ALA A 296 -0.84 23.73 -14.50
N ALA A 297 -1.36 23.40 -13.32
CA ALA A 297 -0.95 24.03 -12.06
C ALA A 297 0.52 23.79 -11.75
N THR A 298 0.99 22.55 -11.98
CA THR A 298 2.40 22.17 -11.83
C THR A 298 3.32 23.08 -12.64
N VAL A 299 2.96 23.34 -13.91
CA VAL A 299 3.78 24.19 -14.79
C VAL A 299 3.71 25.67 -14.36
N ARG A 300 2.52 26.18 -13.98
CA ARG A 300 2.31 27.59 -13.64
C ARG A 300 3.03 28.02 -12.37
N GLY A 301 2.81 27.29 -11.27
CA GLY A 301 3.29 27.73 -9.95
C GLY A 301 3.78 26.59 -9.05
N GLY A 302 3.82 25.34 -9.54
CA GLY A 302 4.32 24.21 -8.77
C GLY A 302 3.43 23.85 -7.59
N ALA A 303 4.03 23.48 -6.47
CA ALA A 303 3.34 22.97 -5.29
C ALA A 303 2.33 23.96 -4.68
N SER A 304 2.65 25.24 -4.65
CA SER A 304 1.74 26.28 -4.15
C SER A 304 0.49 26.41 -5.02
N GLU A 305 0.63 26.31 -6.35
CA GLU A 305 -0.51 26.39 -7.25
C GLU A 305 -1.38 25.14 -7.19
N LEU A 306 -0.80 23.96 -6.96
CA LEU A 306 -1.54 22.73 -6.68
C LEU A 306 -2.44 22.87 -5.44
N LEU A 307 -1.96 23.51 -4.37
CA LEU A 307 -2.74 23.80 -3.16
C LEU A 307 -3.85 24.84 -3.40
N ASN A 308 -3.67 25.76 -4.36
CA ASN A 308 -4.62 26.83 -4.67
C ASN A 308 -5.73 26.40 -5.63
N ILE A 309 -5.77 25.14 -6.08
CA ILE A 309 -6.85 24.66 -6.93
C ILE A 309 -8.19 24.81 -6.21
N ARG A 310 -9.21 25.34 -6.92
CA ARG A 310 -10.56 25.68 -6.37
C ARG A 310 -11.21 24.59 -5.52
N LYS A 311 -10.88 23.33 -5.71
CA LYS A 311 -11.40 22.20 -4.92
C LYS A 311 -10.74 22.05 -3.55
N LEU A 312 -9.60 22.72 -3.32
CA LEU A 312 -8.80 22.66 -2.09
C LEU A 312 -8.74 24.06 -1.43
N GLN A 313 -9.87 24.77 -1.37
CA GLN A 313 -9.94 26.11 -0.75
C GLN A 313 -9.52 26.08 0.72
N PRO A 314 -9.08 27.21 1.31
CA PRO A 314 -8.55 27.26 2.69
C PRO A 314 -9.47 26.67 3.76
N ASP A 315 -10.78 26.80 3.60
CA ASP A 315 -11.82 26.25 4.48
C ASP A 315 -11.96 24.71 4.39
N ARG A 316 -11.30 24.06 3.43
CA ARG A 316 -11.26 22.61 3.25
C ARG A 316 -9.89 21.99 3.59
N LEU A 317 -8.97 22.77 4.08
CA LEU A 317 -7.64 22.29 4.49
C LEU A 317 -7.65 21.64 5.88
N GLU A 318 -8.71 21.85 6.65
CA GLU A 318 -8.89 21.26 7.98
C GLU A 318 -10.14 20.37 8.00
N PHE A 319 -10.04 19.28 8.73
CA PHE A 319 -11.13 18.31 8.92
C PHE A 319 -11.79 18.52 10.28
N SER A 320 -13.11 18.37 10.30
CA SER A 320 -13.94 18.44 11.49
C SER A 320 -14.53 17.07 11.84
N ALA A 321 -15.12 16.94 13.01
CA ALA A 321 -15.84 15.73 13.40
C ALA A 321 -16.96 15.37 12.41
N ASN A 322 -17.59 16.36 11.77
CA ASN A 322 -18.67 16.14 10.81
C ASN A 322 -18.18 15.48 9.50
N ASP A 323 -16.90 15.68 9.12
CA ASP A 323 -16.32 15.07 7.93
C ASP A 323 -16.14 13.55 8.08
N LEU A 324 -16.11 13.06 9.32
CA LEU A 324 -16.03 11.63 9.67
C LEU A 324 -17.40 11.00 9.89
N GLU A 325 -18.45 11.80 10.05
CA GLU A 325 -19.79 11.30 10.37
C GLU A 325 -20.33 10.42 9.25
N ARG A 326 -20.74 9.19 9.59
CA ARG A 326 -21.26 8.16 8.67
C ARG A 326 -20.30 7.76 7.54
N ARG A 327 -18.99 8.04 7.68
CA ARG A 327 -17.95 7.59 6.76
C ARG A 327 -17.42 6.23 7.16
N SER A 328 -17.38 5.30 6.20
CA SER A 328 -16.83 3.95 6.38
C SER A 328 -15.41 3.83 5.83
N GLU A 329 -14.83 2.64 5.87
CA GLU A 329 -13.49 2.32 5.35
C GLU A 329 -13.30 2.61 3.85
N VAL A 330 -14.36 2.69 3.07
CA VAL A 330 -14.28 3.04 1.64
C VAL A 330 -14.14 4.55 1.42
N SER A 331 -14.23 5.35 2.46
CA SER A 331 -14.04 6.81 2.35
C SER A 331 -12.60 7.16 2.02
N PRO A 332 -12.35 8.12 1.09
CA PRO A 332 -11.01 8.65 0.83
C PRO A 332 -10.30 9.23 2.06
N LEU A 333 -11.04 9.56 3.12
CA LEU A 333 -10.49 10.04 4.39
C LEU A 333 -9.86 8.91 5.24
N PHE A 334 -10.26 7.65 5.01
CA PHE A 334 -9.77 6.53 5.82
C PHE A 334 -8.25 6.31 5.74
N PRO A 335 -7.59 6.35 4.58
CA PRO A 335 -6.14 6.32 4.48
C PRO A 335 -5.44 7.41 5.32
N MET A 336 -6.03 8.60 5.40
CA MET A 336 -5.47 9.69 6.20
C MET A 336 -5.59 9.41 7.70
N VAL A 337 -6.69 8.78 8.13
CA VAL A 337 -6.84 8.29 9.52
C VAL A 337 -5.77 7.23 9.82
N TYR A 338 -5.52 6.28 8.90
CA TYR A 338 -4.44 5.31 9.05
C TYR A 338 -3.08 5.99 9.24
N LEU A 339 -2.72 6.93 8.36
CA LEU A 339 -1.44 7.63 8.44
C LEU A 339 -1.30 8.45 9.73
N ALA A 340 -2.37 9.13 10.14
CA ALA A 340 -2.40 9.90 11.38
C ALA A 340 -2.22 9.03 12.62
N LEU A 341 -2.90 7.87 12.70
CA LEU A 341 -2.75 6.92 13.80
C LEU A 341 -1.35 6.31 13.82
N LYS A 342 -0.80 5.97 12.65
CA LYS A 342 0.57 5.47 12.51
C LYS A 342 1.59 6.50 13.01
N ALA A 343 1.45 7.77 12.61
CA ALA A 343 2.31 8.88 13.06
C ALA A 343 2.21 9.12 14.58
N ARG A 344 1.05 8.90 15.18
CA ARG A 344 0.86 8.94 16.65
C ARG A 344 1.45 7.74 17.39
N GLY A 345 2.09 6.80 16.68
CA GLY A 345 2.69 5.61 17.26
C GLY A 345 1.68 4.54 17.68
N ALA A 346 0.50 4.51 17.09
CA ALA A 346 -0.48 3.45 17.34
C ALA A 346 0.12 2.07 17.03
N LYS A 347 -0.16 1.10 17.91
CA LYS A 347 0.37 -0.25 17.85
C LYS A 347 -0.74 -1.27 17.97
N ASP A 348 -0.54 -2.42 17.38
CA ASP A 348 -1.40 -3.58 17.65
C ASP A 348 -1.43 -3.89 19.17
N TRP A 349 -2.62 -4.03 19.71
CA TRP A 349 -2.82 -4.13 21.17
C TRP A 349 -2.24 -5.40 21.83
N ARG A 350 -1.96 -6.43 21.06
CA ARG A 350 -1.38 -7.66 21.56
C ARG A 350 0.09 -7.84 21.17
N THR A 351 0.41 -7.66 19.90
CA THR A 351 1.76 -7.89 19.40
C THR A 351 2.69 -6.71 19.66
N GLN A 352 2.14 -5.54 19.95
CA GLN A 352 2.86 -4.26 20.10
C GLN A 352 3.65 -3.85 18.85
N LEU A 353 3.35 -4.48 17.70
CA LEU A 353 3.87 -4.04 16.41
C LEU A 353 3.24 -2.71 16.02
N GLY A 354 4.03 -1.79 15.50
CA GLY A 354 3.53 -0.54 14.90
C GLY A 354 2.64 -0.84 13.70
N LEU A 355 1.75 0.09 13.35
CA LEU A 355 0.90 -0.07 12.17
C LEU A 355 1.74 -0.05 10.89
N SER A 356 1.66 -1.09 10.06
CA SER A 356 2.23 -1.15 8.72
C SER A 356 1.43 -2.10 7.82
N LEU A 357 1.14 -1.65 6.59
CA LEU A 357 0.50 -2.48 5.56
C LEU A 357 1.47 -3.51 4.96
N THR A 358 2.78 -3.34 5.18
CA THR A 358 3.81 -4.25 4.67
C THR A 358 4.00 -5.50 5.54
N HIS A 359 3.26 -5.63 6.65
CA HIS A 359 3.32 -6.82 7.50
C HIS A 359 2.89 -8.06 6.72
N GLN A 360 3.79 -9.05 6.67
CA GLN A 360 3.56 -10.28 5.93
C GLN A 360 2.83 -11.34 6.77
N GLY A 361 1.96 -12.07 6.09
CA GLY A 361 1.21 -13.18 6.67
C GLY A 361 -0.10 -12.75 7.35
N ARG A 362 -1.16 -13.54 7.12
CA ARG A 362 -2.54 -13.28 7.57
C ARG A 362 -2.70 -13.00 9.07
N ARG A 363 -1.76 -13.44 9.90
CA ARG A 363 -1.82 -13.19 11.35
C ARG A 363 -1.39 -11.78 11.75
N TYR A 364 -0.54 -11.15 10.95
CA TYR A 364 0.07 -9.85 11.24
C TYR A 364 -0.42 -8.74 10.33
N ALA A 365 -1.08 -9.08 9.20
CA ALA A 365 -1.72 -8.10 8.34
C ALA A 365 -2.71 -7.26 9.15
N ILE A 366 -2.75 -5.95 8.88
CA ILE A 366 -3.66 -5.03 9.55
C ILE A 366 -5.08 -5.28 9.04
N GLU A 367 -6.02 -5.42 9.97
CA GLU A 367 -7.45 -5.59 9.73
C GLU A 367 -8.23 -4.47 10.43
N HIS A 368 -9.45 -4.22 9.95
CA HIS A 368 -10.37 -3.24 10.51
C HIS A 368 -11.25 -3.93 11.57
N HIS A 369 -10.97 -3.65 12.83
CA HIS A 369 -11.72 -4.18 13.98
C HIS A 369 -12.83 -3.21 14.38
N HIS A 370 -14.06 -3.69 14.46
CA HIS A 370 -15.16 -2.90 15.04
C HIS A 370 -15.02 -2.85 16.55
N ILE A 371 -14.71 -1.66 17.09
CA ILE A 371 -14.50 -1.46 18.53
C ILE A 371 -15.73 -1.93 19.31
N PHE A 372 -16.90 -1.54 18.88
CA PHE A 372 -18.15 -2.12 19.37
C PHE A 372 -18.62 -3.18 18.35
N PRO A 373 -18.77 -4.45 18.77
CA PRO A 373 -19.15 -5.53 17.86
C PRO A 373 -20.46 -5.27 17.14
N LYS A 374 -20.49 -5.54 15.80
CA LYS A 374 -21.69 -5.32 14.97
C LYS A 374 -22.93 -6.00 15.51
N SER A 375 -22.82 -7.22 16.05
CA SER A 375 -23.92 -7.99 16.61
C SER A 375 -24.57 -7.30 17.80
N GLN A 376 -23.77 -6.70 18.69
CA GLN A 376 -24.26 -5.99 19.86
C GLN A 376 -24.97 -4.70 19.46
N LEU A 377 -24.40 -3.91 18.55
CA LEU A 377 -24.99 -2.66 18.07
C LEU A 377 -26.29 -2.89 17.29
N LYS A 378 -26.34 -3.93 16.44
CA LYS A 378 -27.58 -4.34 15.73
C LYS A 378 -28.70 -4.69 16.72
N LYS A 379 -28.40 -5.48 17.78
CA LYS A 379 -29.36 -5.82 18.82
C LYS A 379 -29.85 -4.58 19.59
N ALA A 380 -29.00 -3.58 19.75
CA ALA A 380 -29.34 -2.29 20.38
C ALA A 380 -30.05 -1.30 19.44
N GLY A 381 -30.27 -1.65 18.15
CA GLY A 381 -31.03 -0.87 17.20
C GLY A 381 -30.29 0.28 16.53
N TYR A 382 -28.93 0.26 16.52
CA TYR A 382 -28.14 1.26 15.81
C TYR A 382 -28.16 1.04 14.27
N GLU A 383 -28.06 2.16 13.53
CA GLU A 383 -28.07 2.13 12.06
C GLU A 383 -26.77 1.52 11.49
N ARG A 384 -26.86 0.87 10.32
CA ARG A 384 -25.70 0.30 9.61
C ARG A 384 -24.61 1.36 9.35
N SER A 385 -25.00 2.58 9.02
CA SER A 385 -24.11 3.72 8.79
C SER A 385 -23.33 4.13 10.05
N GLU A 386 -23.94 4.06 11.23
CA GLU A 386 -23.28 4.31 12.52
C GLU A 386 -22.35 3.14 12.90
N ILE A 387 -22.81 1.90 12.68
CA ILE A 387 -22.04 0.68 13.01
C ILE A 387 -20.74 0.61 12.21
N ASN A 388 -20.79 0.90 10.90
CA ASN A 388 -19.65 0.80 10.00
C ASN A 388 -18.84 2.11 9.88
N GLU A 389 -19.04 3.04 10.78
CA GLU A 389 -18.32 4.30 10.76
C GLU A 389 -16.83 4.13 11.13
N ILE A 390 -15.96 4.91 10.48
CA ILE A 390 -14.51 4.94 10.78
C ILE A 390 -14.26 5.13 12.29
N ALA A 391 -15.11 5.95 12.94
CA ALA A 391 -15.01 6.19 14.38
C ALA A 391 -15.35 4.95 15.24
N ASN A 392 -15.92 3.88 14.67
CA ASN A 392 -16.08 2.58 15.32
C ASN A 392 -15.00 1.57 14.92
N MET A 393 -13.97 1.96 14.15
CA MET A 393 -12.96 1.03 13.65
C MET A 393 -11.59 1.26 14.28
N ALA A 394 -10.94 0.21 14.75
CA ALA A 394 -9.54 0.21 15.14
C ALA A 394 -8.71 -0.59 14.13
N LEU A 395 -7.46 -0.20 13.95
CA LEU A 395 -6.50 -0.85 13.06
C LEU A 395 -5.62 -1.77 13.92
N ILE A 396 -5.82 -3.07 13.80
CA ILE A 396 -5.09 -4.07 14.58
C ILE A 396 -4.75 -5.28 13.70
N SER A 397 -3.86 -6.15 14.16
CA SER A 397 -3.50 -7.35 13.41
C SER A 397 -4.65 -8.36 13.35
N GLY A 398 -4.70 -9.14 12.27
CA GLY A 398 -5.70 -10.19 12.11
C GLY A 398 -5.70 -11.23 13.24
N ARG A 399 -4.57 -11.40 13.93
CA ARG A 399 -4.51 -12.25 15.14
C ARG A 399 -5.29 -11.61 16.28
N THR A 400 -5.00 -10.35 16.59
CA THR A 400 -5.65 -9.61 17.67
C THR A 400 -7.15 -9.46 17.38
N ASN A 401 -7.53 -9.18 16.14
CA ASN A 401 -8.92 -9.07 15.73
C ASN A 401 -9.70 -10.38 16.03
N ARG A 402 -9.19 -11.53 15.63
CA ARG A 402 -9.82 -12.84 15.93
C ARG A 402 -9.91 -13.17 17.41
N GLU A 403 -8.93 -12.76 18.21
CA GLU A 403 -8.94 -13.02 19.65
C GLU A 403 -9.92 -12.11 20.41
N LEU A 404 -10.11 -10.90 19.95
CA LEU A 404 -11.12 -9.99 20.51
C LEU A 404 -12.53 -10.41 20.07
N SER A 405 -12.68 -10.83 18.80
CA SER A 405 -13.94 -11.32 18.23
C SER A 405 -15.16 -10.47 18.65
N THR A 406 -16.14 -11.09 19.30
CA THR A 406 -17.42 -10.46 19.75
C THR A 406 -17.39 -9.98 21.21
N ARG A 407 -16.21 -9.92 21.84
CA ARG A 407 -16.08 -9.40 23.22
C ARG A 407 -16.53 -7.94 23.31
N SER A 408 -17.28 -7.59 24.35
CA SER A 408 -17.74 -6.21 24.53
C SER A 408 -16.58 -5.24 24.70
N ALA A 409 -16.73 -4.02 24.14
CA ALA A 409 -15.74 -2.95 24.25
C ALA A 409 -15.36 -2.65 25.72
N GLU A 410 -16.33 -2.62 26.61
CA GLU A 410 -16.15 -2.37 28.04
C GLU A 410 -15.15 -3.37 28.68
N VAL A 411 -15.20 -4.66 28.28
CA VAL A 411 -14.35 -5.70 28.83
C VAL A 411 -12.93 -5.64 28.28
N TYR A 412 -12.79 -5.62 26.94
CA TYR A 412 -11.45 -5.76 26.38
C TYR A 412 -10.65 -4.44 26.37
N LEU A 413 -11.31 -3.27 26.29
CA LEU A 413 -10.59 -1.99 26.42
C LEU A 413 -10.04 -1.79 27.84
N ALA A 414 -10.78 -2.24 28.88
CA ALA A 414 -10.27 -2.26 30.25
C ALA A 414 -9.04 -3.16 30.40
N ASP A 415 -9.06 -4.34 29.78
CA ASP A 415 -7.92 -5.29 29.76
C ASP A 415 -6.71 -4.69 29.04
N ILE A 416 -6.91 -4.03 27.88
CA ILE A 416 -5.84 -3.35 27.13
C ILE A 416 -5.24 -2.21 27.98
N MET A 417 -6.09 -1.37 28.57
CA MET A 417 -5.64 -0.26 29.41
C MET A 417 -4.85 -0.75 30.62
N GLN A 418 -5.28 -1.84 31.25
CA GLN A 418 -4.58 -2.44 32.38
C GLN A 418 -3.19 -3.00 31.99
N ARG A 419 -3.07 -3.61 30.81
CA ARG A 419 -1.81 -4.26 30.36
C ARG A 419 -0.81 -3.27 29.76
N HIS A 420 -1.29 -2.28 29.02
CA HIS A 420 -0.45 -1.44 28.17
C HIS A 420 -0.55 0.06 28.50
N GLY A 421 -1.35 0.41 29.51
CA GLY A 421 -1.57 1.80 29.92
C GLY A 421 -2.54 2.56 29.00
N GLU A 422 -2.85 3.78 29.41
CA GLU A 422 -3.78 4.67 28.67
C GLU A 422 -3.28 5.01 27.27
N GLU A 423 -1.96 5.07 27.07
CA GLU A 423 -1.37 5.45 25.80
C GLU A 423 -1.73 4.46 24.67
N ALA A 424 -1.95 3.19 25.00
CA ALA A 424 -2.42 2.19 24.05
C ALA A 424 -3.81 2.52 23.46
N LEU A 425 -4.66 3.22 24.20
CA LEU A 425 -5.97 3.69 23.73
C LEU A 425 -5.87 5.08 23.09
N LYS A 426 -5.12 5.99 23.71
CA LYS A 426 -4.93 7.38 23.23
C LYS A 426 -4.29 7.44 21.85
N SER A 427 -3.31 6.57 21.56
CA SER A 427 -2.68 6.49 20.24
C SER A 427 -3.66 6.07 19.14
N HIS A 428 -4.71 5.32 19.46
CA HIS A 428 -5.82 4.98 18.57
C HIS A 428 -7.00 5.97 18.64
N CYS A 429 -6.84 7.12 19.29
CA CYS A 429 -7.89 8.11 19.51
C CYS A 429 -9.13 7.53 20.25
N ILE A 430 -8.95 6.53 21.09
CA ILE A 430 -10.01 5.92 21.90
C ILE A 430 -10.08 6.63 23.26
N PRO A 431 -11.29 7.03 23.73
CA PRO A 431 -11.44 7.65 25.04
C PRO A 431 -11.02 6.68 26.15
N VAL A 432 -10.35 7.21 27.18
CA VAL A 432 -9.94 6.43 28.36
C VAL A 432 -11.01 6.38 29.45
N ASP A 433 -12.14 7.06 29.27
CA ASP A 433 -13.28 7.05 30.18
C ASP A 433 -14.12 5.78 29.96
N PRO A 434 -14.16 4.83 30.94
CA PRO A 434 -14.91 3.60 30.80
C PRO A 434 -16.43 3.78 30.66
N SER A 435 -16.98 4.93 31.04
CA SER A 435 -18.42 5.23 30.86
C SER A 435 -18.82 5.27 29.39
N LEU A 436 -17.87 5.61 28.50
CA LEU A 436 -18.07 5.66 27.06
C LEU A 436 -17.91 4.31 26.36
N TRP A 437 -17.47 3.25 27.05
CA TRP A 437 -17.26 1.92 26.44
C TRP A 437 -18.51 1.03 26.46
N LYS A 438 -19.62 1.54 26.99
CA LYS A 438 -20.92 0.83 27.06
C LYS A 438 -21.70 1.02 25.77
N VAL A 439 -22.47 -0.01 25.38
CA VAL A 439 -23.28 0.03 24.16
C VAL A 439 -24.28 1.21 24.17
N GLU A 440 -24.84 1.53 25.35
CA GLU A 440 -25.77 2.64 25.51
C GLU A 440 -25.12 4.01 25.25
N SER A 441 -23.80 4.12 25.47
CA SER A 441 -23.00 5.34 25.26
C SER A 441 -22.36 5.39 23.86
N PHE A 442 -22.72 4.49 22.93
CA PHE A 442 -22.06 4.36 21.63
C PHE A 442 -22.02 5.65 20.82
N ARG A 443 -23.10 6.45 20.80
CA ARG A 443 -23.14 7.73 20.07
C ARG A 443 -22.22 8.77 20.70
N ASP A 444 -22.08 8.80 22.01
CA ASP A 444 -21.15 9.70 22.72
C ASP A 444 -19.70 9.27 22.47
N PHE A 445 -19.43 7.95 22.42
CA PHE A 445 -18.15 7.41 21.98
C PHE A 445 -17.80 7.85 20.56
N LEU A 446 -18.72 7.69 19.59
CA LEU A 446 -18.53 8.14 18.21
C LEU A 446 -18.23 9.63 18.13
N LYS A 447 -19.00 10.46 18.87
CA LYS A 447 -18.80 11.91 18.90
C LYS A 447 -17.41 12.29 19.41
N TYR A 448 -16.96 11.67 20.51
CA TYR A 448 -15.62 11.88 21.03
C TYR A 448 -14.56 11.48 20.02
N ARG A 449 -14.68 10.27 19.47
CA ARG A 449 -13.65 9.71 18.60
C ARG A 449 -13.58 10.39 17.25
N ARG A 450 -14.69 10.85 16.67
CA ARG A 450 -14.70 11.70 15.48
C ARG A 450 -13.86 12.96 15.68
N ALA A 451 -14.07 13.66 16.80
CA ALA A 451 -13.30 14.87 17.12
C ALA A 451 -11.81 14.57 17.30
N ALA A 452 -11.47 13.49 18.01
CA ALA A 452 -10.09 13.07 18.24
C ALA A 452 -9.39 12.63 16.95
N LEU A 453 -10.09 11.90 16.05
CA LEU A 453 -9.57 11.49 14.75
C LEU A 453 -9.40 12.68 13.81
N ALA A 454 -10.36 13.61 13.74
CA ALA A 454 -10.25 14.82 12.95
C ALA A 454 -9.03 15.66 13.39
N GLN A 455 -8.86 15.84 14.69
CA GLN A 455 -7.68 16.53 15.23
C GLN A 455 -6.38 15.78 14.86
N ALA A 456 -6.33 14.46 15.00
CA ALA A 456 -5.17 13.67 14.64
C ALA A 456 -4.80 13.79 13.15
N VAL A 457 -5.80 13.82 12.25
CA VAL A 457 -5.60 14.03 10.81
C VAL A 457 -5.08 15.43 10.55
N ASN A 458 -5.64 16.46 11.19
CA ASN A 458 -5.17 17.84 11.04
C ASN A 458 -3.73 18.01 11.54
N ASP A 459 -3.43 17.46 12.73
CA ASP A 459 -2.06 17.47 13.29
C ASP A 459 -1.08 16.80 12.33
N PHE A 460 -1.47 15.68 11.71
CA PHE A 460 -0.64 14.98 10.74
C PHE A 460 -0.43 15.79 9.45
N ILE A 461 -1.48 16.41 8.90
CA ILE A 461 -1.41 17.21 7.67
C ILE A 461 -0.60 18.50 7.86
N LEU A 462 -0.74 19.12 9.01
CA LEU A 462 -0.01 20.36 9.36
C LEU A 462 1.45 20.08 9.72
N GLY A 463 1.81 18.82 9.95
CA GLY A 463 3.00 18.42 10.68
C GLY A 463 2.77 18.71 12.18
N SER A 464 2.73 17.67 13.01
CA SER A 464 2.56 17.91 14.45
C SER A 464 3.70 18.81 14.95
N PRO A 465 3.47 19.58 16.04
CA PRO A 465 4.57 20.29 16.70
C PRO A 465 5.72 19.37 17.16
N GLN A 466 5.50 18.05 17.16
CA GLN A 466 6.53 17.04 17.39
C GLN A 466 7.34 16.69 16.14
N GLU A 467 6.78 16.85 14.92
CA GLU A 467 7.57 16.82 13.66
C GLU A 467 8.16 18.20 13.33
N ALA A 468 7.59 19.29 13.85
CA ALA A 468 8.16 20.64 13.83
C ALA A 468 9.29 20.85 14.86
N GLN A 469 9.65 19.86 15.65
CA GLN A 469 11.05 19.67 16.00
C GLN A 469 11.74 19.00 14.78
N ALA A 470 11.76 19.71 13.64
CA ALA A 470 12.88 19.63 12.73
C ALA A 470 14.09 19.57 13.65
N ILE A 471 14.80 18.45 13.63
CA ILE A 471 16.03 18.31 14.40
C ILE A 471 16.80 19.58 14.05
N ASP A 472 16.99 20.45 15.03
CA ASP A 472 17.86 21.60 14.86
C ASP A 472 19.25 21.00 14.65
N VAL A 473 19.53 20.69 13.38
CA VAL A 473 20.72 19.92 12.99
C VAL A 473 21.97 20.70 13.35
N GLU A 474 21.91 22.02 13.33
CA GLU A 474 23.02 22.87 13.80
C GLU A 474 23.24 22.67 15.30
N LYS A 475 22.17 22.65 16.08
CA LYS A 475 22.23 22.36 17.51
C LYS A 475 22.66 20.94 17.81
N LEU A 476 22.18 19.95 17.00
CA LEU A 476 22.57 18.55 17.11
C LEU A 476 24.08 18.38 16.87
N ILE A 477 24.64 19.04 15.82
CA ILE A 477 26.05 19.02 15.49
C ILE A 477 26.84 19.71 16.59
N ALA A 478 26.36 20.85 17.11
CA ALA A 478 27.02 21.57 18.19
C ALA A 478 27.10 20.79 19.51
N GLN A 479 26.16 19.86 19.77
CA GLN A 479 26.17 18.99 20.94
C GLN A 479 27.16 17.82 20.82
N GLY A 480 27.58 17.48 19.59
CA GLY A 480 28.53 16.40 19.33
C GLY A 480 27.91 15.01 19.36
N GLU A 481 28.77 14.00 19.16
CA GLU A 481 28.35 12.58 19.21
C GLU A 481 27.91 12.13 20.61
N SER A 482 26.93 11.23 20.65
CA SER A 482 26.37 10.70 21.90
C SER A 482 25.83 9.27 21.70
N GLU A 483 25.20 8.68 22.71
CA GLU A 483 24.46 7.42 22.56
C GLU A 483 23.41 7.49 21.45
N LYS A 484 22.83 8.67 21.23
CA LYS A 484 21.74 8.92 20.29
C LYS A 484 22.21 9.55 18.97
N VAL A 485 23.44 9.98 18.85
CA VAL A 485 23.93 10.72 17.68
C VAL A 485 25.30 10.19 17.27
N GLU A 486 25.47 9.91 15.99
CA GLU A 486 26.74 9.52 15.36
C GLU A 486 26.99 10.31 14.09
N PHE A 487 28.22 10.80 13.89
CA PHE A 487 28.64 11.53 12.69
C PHE A 487 29.51 10.66 11.80
N LYS A 488 29.34 10.80 10.49
CA LYS A 488 30.23 10.22 9.49
C LYS A 488 30.47 11.22 8.37
N ALA A 489 31.74 11.50 8.13
CA ALA A 489 32.16 12.44 7.10
C ALA A 489 31.64 12.02 5.69
N SER A 490 31.53 10.74 5.44
CA SER A 490 31.12 10.18 4.14
C SER A 490 30.66 8.74 4.30
N ALA A 491 29.81 8.28 3.38
CA ALA A 491 29.42 6.88 3.25
C ALA A 491 30.24 6.12 2.19
N ARG A 492 30.95 6.83 1.30
CA ARG A 492 31.66 6.22 0.17
C ARG A 492 33.03 6.84 -0.11
N TRP A 493 33.22 8.14 0.15
CA TRP A 493 34.47 8.84 -0.14
C TRP A 493 35.41 8.82 1.07
N ASP A 494 36.59 8.25 0.89
CA ASP A 494 37.63 8.25 1.90
C ASP A 494 38.50 9.53 1.78
N TYR A 495 38.36 10.44 2.74
CA TYR A 495 39.06 11.72 2.75
C TYR A 495 40.56 11.59 3.04
N HIS A 496 41.02 10.44 3.59
CA HIS A 496 42.45 10.20 3.83
C HIS A 496 43.16 9.74 2.55
N THR A 497 42.51 8.85 1.79
CA THR A 497 43.10 8.33 0.56
C THR A 497 42.66 9.11 -0.69
N ASN A 498 41.69 10.02 -0.56
CA ASN A 498 41.05 10.76 -1.64
C ASN A 498 40.51 9.86 -2.76
N MET A 499 39.89 8.73 -2.39
CA MET A 499 39.32 7.76 -3.33
C MET A 499 37.98 7.21 -2.83
N ASN A 500 37.25 6.64 -3.78
CA ASN A 500 36.04 5.88 -3.44
C ASN A 500 36.42 4.59 -2.67
N ASN A 501 35.84 4.41 -1.47
CA ASN A 501 36.12 3.29 -0.58
C ASN A 501 34.82 2.60 -0.12
N LYS A 502 34.47 1.48 -0.77
CA LYS A 502 33.28 0.69 -0.42
C LYS A 502 33.29 0.12 1.00
N ALA A 503 34.43 0.10 1.70
CA ALA A 503 34.46 -0.33 3.08
C ALA A 503 33.69 0.62 4.01
N LEU A 504 33.56 1.91 3.63
CA LEU A 504 32.76 2.88 4.37
C LEU A 504 31.26 2.54 4.36
N GLU A 505 30.76 1.96 3.29
CA GLU A 505 29.36 1.47 3.22
C GLU A 505 29.06 0.46 4.34
N LYS A 506 30.02 -0.44 4.63
CA LYS A 506 29.89 -1.40 5.74
C LYS A 506 29.87 -0.69 7.11
N VAL A 507 30.57 0.42 7.26
CA VAL A 507 30.57 1.21 8.50
C VAL A 507 29.17 1.80 8.72
N ILE A 508 28.56 2.35 7.67
CA ILE A 508 27.19 2.89 7.74
C ILE A 508 26.19 1.78 8.11
N VAL A 509 26.29 0.61 7.45
CA VAL A 509 25.42 -0.55 7.74
C VAL A 509 25.56 -1.02 9.20
N LYS A 510 26.78 -1.03 9.76
CA LYS A 510 27.01 -1.35 11.17
C LYS A 510 26.37 -0.34 12.12
N SER A 511 26.53 0.96 11.85
CA SER A 511 25.91 2.02 12.65
C SER A 511 24.39 1.94 12.62
N LEU A 512 23.80 1.72 11.42
CA LEU A 512 22.37 1.49 11.25
C LEU A 512 21.88 0.30 12.10
N ALA A 513 22.55 -0.85 12.00
CA ALA A 513 22.21 -2.03 12.78
C ALA A 513 22.35 -1.78 14.28
N GLY A 514 23.39 -1.06 14.69
CA GLY A 514 23.63 -0.68 16.09
C GLY A 514 22.48 0.14 16.67
N PHE A 515 21.99 1.15 15.96
CA PHE A 515 20.84 1.97 16.37
C PHE A 515 19.53 1.18 16.35
N LEU A 516 19.28 0.40 15.29
CA LEU A 516 18.07 -0.43 15.16
C LEU A 516 17.94 -1.45 16.32
N ASN A 517 19.05 -2.00 16.76
CA ASN A 517 19.10 -2.97 17.87
C ASN A 517 19.10 -2.33 19.26
N ALA A 518 19.46 -1.05 19.38
CA ALA A 518 19.50 -0.33 20.64
C ALA A 518 18.20 0.46 20.91
N ASN A 519 18.29 1.75 21.11
CA ASN A 519 17.17 2.63 21.42
C ASN A 519 16.88 3.65 20.31
N GLY A 520 17.32 3.37 19.07
CA GLY A 520 17.30 4.30 17.95
C GLY A 520 18.27 5.47 18.16
N GLY A 521 18.25 6.44 17.25
CA GLY A 521 19.10 7.61 17.25
C GLY A 521 19.19 8.28 15.89
N VAL A 522 20.17 9.15 15.71
CA VAL A 522 20.41 9.90 14.48
C VAL A 522 21.83 9.65 13.98
N LEU A 523 21.93 9.18 12.73
CA LEU A 523 23.20 9.10 12.02
C LEU A 523 23.28 10.28 11.05
N VAL A 524 24.31 11.10 11.18
CA VAL A 524 24.53 12.29 10.34
C VAL A 524 25.67 12.01 9.36
N LEU A 525 25.42 12.14 8.06
CA LEU A 525 26.38 11.97 6.98
C LEU A 525 26.76 13.32 6.39
N GLY A 526 28.04 13.50 6.09
CA GLY A 526 28.60 14.78 5.62
C GLY A 526 29.12 15.67 6.77
N VAL A 527 29.30 15.10 7.97
CA VAL A 527 29.86 15.76 9.15
C VAL A 527 30.99 14.88 9.70
N ASP A 528 32.12 15.46 10.00
CA ASP A 528 33.24 14.73 10.59
C ASP A 528 33.08 14.52 12.11
N ASP A 529 33.90 13.66 12.72
CA ASP A 529 33.82 13.29 14.14
C ASP A 529 34.02 14.50 15.09
N ARG A 530 34.43 15.67 14.59
CA ARG A 530 34.61 16.93 15.35
C ARG A 530 33.45 17.90 15.15
N GLY A 531 32.43 17.53 14.38
CA GLY A 531 31.30 18.38 14.02
C GLY A 531 31.59 19.32 12.84
N GLY A 532 32.72 19.14 12.14
CA GLY A 532 33.04 19.92 10.95
C GLY A 532 32.18 19.51 9.76
N LEU A 533 31.57 20.51 9.09
CA LEU A 533 30.76 20.28 7.91
C LEU A 533 31.66 19.92 6.72
N VAL A 534 31.53 18.70 6.22
CA VAL A 534 32.29 18.15 5.09
C VAL A 534 31.48 18.21 3.80
N GLY A 535 30.19 17.93 3.88
CA GLY A 535 29.25 17.86 2.75
C GLY A 535 29.26 16.51 2.03
N LEU A 536 28.30 16.33 1.12
CA LEU A 536 28.05 15.06 0.38
C LEU A 536 28.50 15.10 -1.08
N GLU A 537 29.06 16.21 -1.56
CA GLU A 537 29.41 16.42 -2.97
C GLU A 537 30.39 15.34 -3.47
N LYS A 538 31.33 14.92 -2.61
CA LYS A 538 32.27 13.85 -2.94
C LYS A 538 31.59 12.48 -3.03
N ASP A 539 30.64 12.21 -2.14
CA ASP A 539 29.84 10.98 -2.19
C ASP A 539 29.00 10.93 -3.45
N TYR A 540 28.33 12.02 -3.82
CA TYR A 540 27.57 12.13 -5.06
C TYR A 540 28.41 11.79 -6.29
N ALA A 541 29.61 12.35 -6.37
CA ALA A 541 30.53 12.10 -7.49
C ALA A 541 30.95 10.63 -7.63
N THR A 542 30.78 9.79 -6.58
CA THR A 542 31.08 8.34 -6.66
C THR A 542 29.95 7.53 -7.27
N LEU A 543 28.76 8.10 -7.46
CA LEU A 543 27.58 7.42 -7.98
C LEU A 543 27.61 7.43 -9.52
N SER A 544 27.66 6.26 -10.13
CA SER A 544 27.85 6.13 -11.58
C SER A 544 26.62 6.50 -12.42
N VAL A 545 25.40 6.33 -11.86
CA VAL A 545 24.14 6.50 -12.61
C VAL A 545 23.51 7.86 -12.34
N ARG A 546 23.51 8.30 -11.07
CA ARG A 546 22.93 9.57 -10.62
C ARG A 546 23.85 10.20 -9.57
N PRO A 547 24.80 11.09 -9.97
CA PRO A 547 25.73 11.75 -9.07
C PRO A 547 25.08 12.97 -8.39
N ASP A 548 23.91 12.77 -7.79
CA ASP A 548 23.07 13.79 -7.19
C ASP A 548 22.45 13.31 -5.87
N ARG A 549 21.67 14.19 -5.23
CA ARG A 549 20.94 13.93 -3.99
C ARG A 549 20.02 12.70 -4.10
N ASP A 550 19.31 12.54 -5.22
CA ASP A 550 18.37 11.45 -5.41
C ASP A 550 19.08 10.09 -5.54
N GLY A 551 20.17 10.07 -6.31
CA GLY A 551 21.01 8.87 -6.41
C GLY A 551 21.61 8.50 -5.05
N TYR A 552 21.97 9.50 -4.23
CA TYR A 552 22.46 9.26 -2.88
C TYR A 552 21.34 8.77 -1.94
N HIS A 553 20.16 9.34 -2.04
CA HIS A 553 19.00 8.86 -1.30
C HIS A 553 18.71 7.38 -1.62
N GLN A 554 18.66 7.03 -2.92
CA GLN A 554 18.46 5.64 -3.32
C GLN A 554 19.61 4.72 -2.83
N PHE A 555 20.85 5.21 -2.85
CA PHE A 555 21.98 4.49 -2.31
C PHE A 555 21.81 4.21 -0.81
N ILE A 556 21.40 5.19 -0.01
CA ILE A 556 21.12 5.02 1.43
C ILE A 556 19.97 4.04 1.66
N VAL A 557 18.89 4.14 0.87
CA VAL A 557 17.76 3.17 0.92
C VAL A 557 18.26 1.75 0.66
N ASN A 558 19.12 1.55 -0.31
CA ASN A 558 19.70 0.24 -0.61
C ASN A 558 20.59 -0.28 0.55
N LEU A 559 21.33 0.61 1.24
CA LEU A 559 22.14 0.22 2.40
C LEU A 559 21.27 -0.34 3.54
N TYR A 560 20.25 0.37 3.98
CA TYR A 560 19.42 -0.16 5.08
C TYR A 560 18.51 -1.32 4.63
N SER A 561 18.08 -1.36 3.35
CA SER A 561 17.32 -2.47 2.81
C SER A 561 18.12 -3.79 2.77
N SER A 562 19.46 -3.72 2.73
CA SER A 562 20.31 -4.90 2.86
C SER A 562 20.20 -5.57 4.25
N LEU A 563 19.77 -4.84 5.27
CA LEU A 563 19.50 -5.34 6.62
C LEU A 563 18.08 -5.93 6.77
N GLY A 564 17.17 -5.54 5.88
CA GLY A 564 15.79 -6.00 5.84
C GLY A 564 14.92 -5.08 5.00
N ARG A 565 14.07 -5.64 4.14
CA ARG A 565 13.19 -4.86 3.24
C ARG A 565 12.11 -4.06 3.99
N ASP A 566 11.81 -4.44 5.22
CA ASP A 566 10.81 -3.85 6.11
C ASP A 566 11.34 -2.65 6.93
N LEU A 567 12.62 -2.28 6.78
CA LEU A 567 13.25 -1.26 7.62
C LEU A 567 12.93 0.19 7.24
N GLY A 568 12.25 0.42 6.11
CA GLY A 568 11.80 1.75 5.71
C GLY A 568 10.86 2.43 6.73
N SER A 569 10.16 1.65 7.58
CA SER A 569 9.35 2.18 8.68
C SER A 569 10.15 2.56 9.93
N TYR A 570 11.43 2.20 9.99
CA TYR A 570 12.32 2.47 11.12
C TYR A 570 13.41 3.50 10.81
N VAL A 571 13.61 3.85 9.53
CA VAL A 571 14.67 4.76 9.08
C VAL A 571 14.05 5.82 8.20
N SER A 572 14.05 7.09 8.64
CA SER A 572 13.74 8.22 7.76
C SER A 572 15.02 8.95 7.36
N VAL A 573 15.07 9.40 6.10
CA VAL A 573 16.24 10.04 5.49
C VAL A 573 15.87 11.47 5.15
N GLU A 574 16.61 12.43 5.69
CA GLU A 574 16.39 13.86 5.48
C GLU A 574 17.70 14.54 5.03
N PHE A 575 17.59 15.53 4.15
CA PHE A 575 18.72 16.30 3.68
C PHE A 575 18.61 17.75 4.17
N HIS A 576 19.73 18.28 4.66
CA HIS A 576 19.81 19.62 5.20
C HIS A 576 20.93 20.39 4.49
N ARG A 577 20.74 21.68 4.30
CA ARG A 577 21.76 22.56 3.71
C ARG A 577 22.26 23.53 4.77
N LEU A 578 23.50 23.37 5.18
CA LEU A 578 24.17 24.20 6.16
C LEU A 578 25.43 24.82 5.53
N GLU A 579 25.66 26.13 5.72
CA GLU A 579 26.85 26.82 5.21
C GLU A 579 27.19 26.48 3.75
N ASN A 580 26.18 26.36 2.89
CA ASN A 580 26.32 26.01 1.48
C ASN A 580 26.76 24.54 1.19
N ARG A 581 26.80 23.67 2.22
CA ARG A 581 27.06 22.22 2.10
C ARG A 581 25.82 21.44 2.38
N GLU A 582 25.63 20.33 1.66
CA GLU A 582 24.52 19.43 1.87
C GLU A 582 24.96 18.26 2.76
N ILE A 583 24.16 17.96 3.78
CA ILE A 583 24.35 16.84 4.71
C ILE A 583 23.08 16.01 4.74
N CYS A 584 23.18 14.76 5.21
CA CYS A 584 22.04 13.85 5.32
C CYS A 584 21.91 13.34 6.76
N THR A 585 20.71 13.39 7.32
CA THR A 585 20.36 12.75 8.59
C THR A 585 19.53 11.51 8.36
N LEU A 586 19.89 10.42 9.04
CA LEU A 586 19.10 9.21 9.13
C LEU A 586 18.52 9.13 10.54
N ASN A 587 17.21 9.37 10.66
CA ASN A 587 16.48 9.20 11.92
C ASN A 587 16.09 7.73 12.05
N ILE A 588 16.63 7.05 13.05
CA ILE A 588 16.54 5.60 13.21
C ILE A 588 15.74 5.30 14.47
N SER A 589 14.61 4.61 14.31
CA SER A 589 13.82 4.09 15.42
C SER A 589 14.28 2.68 15.79
N ARG A 590 14.11 2.31 17.06
CA ARG A 590 14.38 0.94 17.51
C ARG A 590 13.52 -0.06 16.73
N CYS A 591 14.16 -1.12 16.21
CA CYS A 591 13.45 -2.18 15.52
C CYS A 591 12.71 -3.12 16.49
N SER A 592 11.55 -3.62 16.07
CA SER A 592 10.74 -4.58 16.85
C SER A 592 11.32 -5.99 16.87
N ARG A 593 12.37 -6.27 16.08
CA ARG A 593 13.06 -7.55 15.98
C ARG A 593 14.58 -7.36 15.95
N PRO A 594 15.37 -8.38 16.30
CA PRO A 594 16.82 -8.34 16.16
C PRO A 594 17.25 -8.18 14.70
N ILE A 595 18.19 -7.26 14.44
CA ILE A 595 18.78 -7.02 13.12
C ILE A 595 20.20 -7.55 13.07
N TRP A 596 20.45 -8.42 12.11
CA TRP A 596 21.75 -9.02 11.86
C TRP A 596 22.38 -8.46 10.59
N VAL A 597 23.67 -8.22 10.63
CA VAL A 597 24.46 -7.80 9.46
C VAL A 597 25.10 -9.04 8.82
N GLU A 598 24.84 -9.24 7.53
CA GLU A 598 25.48 -10.30 6.76
C GLU A 598 26.87 -9.83 6.29
N ASP A 599 27.92 -10.53 6.70
CA ASP A 599 29.32 -10.30 6.27
C ASP A 599 29.87 -11.58 5.67
N GLY A 600 29.58 -11.81 4.40
CA GLY A 600 29.86 -13.06 3.68
C GLY A 600 29.05 -14.24 4.25
N ILE A 601 29.73 -15.25 4.82
CA ILE A 601 29.07 -16.44 5.39
C ILE A 601 28.64 -16.19 6.86
N LEU A 602 29.15 -15.13 7.49
CA LEU A 602 28.93 -14.85 8.92
C LEU A 602 27.80 -13.83 9.10
N ARG A 603 26.99 -14.03 10.14
CA ARG A 603 26.03 -13.06 10.64
C ARG A 603 26.57 -12.41 11.89
N ARG A 604 26.68 -11.08 11.91
CA ARG A 604 27.21 -10.29 13.01
C ARG A 604 26.11 -9.47 13.66
N PHE A 605 26.17 -9.34 14.97
CA PHE A 605 25.18 -8.58 15.74
C PHE A 605 25.82 -7.34 16.35
N TYR A 606 25.29 -6.17 15.98
CA TYR A 606 25.83 -4.87 16.42
C TYR A 606 24.81 -4.17 17.32
N VAL A 607 25.31 -3.53 18.38
CA VAL A 607 24.48 -2.74 19.32
C VAL A 607 25.17 -1.40 19.60
N ARG A 608 24.40 -0.32 19.66
CA ARG A 608 24.88 0.97 20.13
C ARG A 608 25.01 0.97 21.64
N SER A 609 26.19 1.23 22.14
CA SER A 609 26.52 1.32 23.58
C SER A 609 27.37 2.56 23.83
N GLY A 610 26.82 3.54 24.56
CA GLY A 610 27.41 4.87 24.65
C GLY A 610 27.55 5.52 23.27
N ASN A 611 28.71 6.09 22.96
CA ASN A 611 29.00 6.72 21.67
C ASN A 611 29.63 5.77 20.63
N THR A 612 29.61 4.46 20.85
CA THR A 612 30.23 3.46 19.96
C THR A 612 29.25 2.38 19.55
N THR A 613 29.46 1.82 18.35
CA THR A 613 28.74 0.62 17.87
C THR A 613 29.63 -0.59 18.10
N GLN A 614 29.17 -1.49 18.98
CA GLN A 614 29.92 -2.68 19.40
C GLN A 614 29.35 -3.94 18.72
N GLU A 615 30.25 -4.86 18.37
CA GLU A 615 29.90 -6.20 17.93
C GLU A 615 29.78 -7.11 19.15
N LEU A 616 28.64 -7.76 19.32
CA LEU A 616 28.42 -8.77 20.35
C LEU A 616 28.75 -10.16 19.81
N ASN A 617 29.41 -10.98 20.61
CA ASN A 617 29.61 -12.39 20.28
C ASN A 617 28.28 -13.16 20.36
N ALA A 618 28.26 -14.44 19.94
CA ALA A 618 27.03 -15.24 19.89
C ALA A 618 26.31 -15.38 21.24
N GLN A 619 27.07 -15.50 22.33
CA GLN A 619 26.50 -15.61 23.68
C GLN A 619 25.91 -14.28 24.12
N GLU A 620 26.68 -13.20 24.05
CA GLU A 620 26.23 -11.84 24.38
C GLU A 620 25.01 -11.41 23.58
N ALA A 621 25.00 -11.73 22.28
CA ALA A 621 23.88 -11.43 21.40
C ALA A 621 22.61 -12.21 21.85
N THR A 622 22.76 -13.48 22.26
CA THR A 622 21.62 -14.29 22.72
C THR A 622 21.04 -13.72 24.01
N GLU A 623 21.88 -13.35 24.98
CA GLU A 623 21.47 -12.74 26.24
C GLU A 623 20.81 -11.38 26.02
N TYR A 624 21.40 -10.54 25.15
CA TYR A 624 20.86 -9.23 24.80
C TYR A 624 19.49 -9.35 24.11
N ILE A 625 19.35 -10.27 23.14
CA ILE A 625 18.11 -10.52 22.43
C ILE A 625 17.02 -11.01 23.38
N GLY A 626 17.36 -11.93 24.30
CA GLY A 626 16.43 -12.45 25.31
C GLY A 626 15.89 -11.35 26.24
N THR A 627 16.72 -10.35 26.54
CA THR A 627 16.34 -9.22 27.40
C THR A 627 15.55 -8.15 26.61
N LYS A 628 15.97 -7.84 25.39
CA LYS A 628 15.39 -6.74 24.59
C LYS A 628 14.11 -7.14 23.86
N TRP A 629 14.00 -8.39 23.43
CA TRP A 629 12.84 -8.93 22.72
C TRP A 629 12.40 -10.26 23.38
N PRO A 630 11.86 -10.20 24.62
CA PRO A 630 11.38 -11.40 25.29
C PRO A 630 10.29 -12.08 24.46
N LYS A 631 10.36 -13.42 24.39
CA LYS A 631 9.42 -14.24 23.59
C LYS A 631 7.98 -14.18 24.11
#